data_3a4f187fc83e2b9d5fd6242f660c57c0
#
_entry.id   3a4f187fc83e2b9d5fd6242f660c57c0
#
_cell.length_a   1.000
_cell.length_b   1.000
_cell.length_c   1.000
_cell.angle_alpha   90.00
_cell.angle_beta   90.00
_cell.angle_gamma   90.00
#
_symmetry.space_group_name_H-M   'P 1'
#
loop_
_entity.id
_entity.type
_entity.pdbx_description
1 polymer ?
#
loop_
_entity_poly.entity_id
_entity_poly.type
_entity_poly.pdbx_seq_one_letter_code
_entity_poly.pdbx_strand_id
1 'polypeptide(L)'
;MVTNGNSDGNSKPKIVDFSCELCGKVYKYKSGLSRHRKGCVETNNSLVLKTTSSKNALASMESTNQEMFEKLTNTIKQQGDLIEKLIDHQKEIIPKIGNNNNNKISINVFLNEHCKNAMNLTDFVENIKVSLEDLEYTNQHGYAKGISNIFTKNLTDMAVTERPIHCSDKKRLQFYIKESDEWKKDEKHENIDITIDEISRKQFFHIKEWEKQNPDYLTNDLKRKKWHGMVCNMGATIDDPAQNKNIKKQISENITVKELIKNEKN
;
A
#
# COMPACT_ATOMS: atom_id res chain seq x y z
N MET A 1 57.69 -50.18 -8.52
CA MET A 1 56.33 -50.35 -9.02
C MET A 1 55.76 -48.94 -9.17
N VAL A 2 55.86 -48.35 -10.33
CA VAL A 2 54.95 -48.21 -11.45
C VAL A 2 53.51 -47.99 -11.02
N THR A 3 52.98 -46.79 -11.24
CA THR A 3 51.88 -46.51 -12.15
C THR A 3 51.57 -45.01 -12.27
N ASN A 4 51.65 -44.56 -13.44
CA ASN A 4 51.03 -43.46 -14.17
C ASN A 4 49.68 -42.96 -13.67
N GLY A 5 49.48 -41.65 -13.72
CA GLY A 5 48.19 -40.98 -13.63
C GLY A 5 48.16 -39.76 -14.52
N ASN A 6 47.40 -39.84 -15.57
CA ASN A 6 47.16 -38.83 -16.63
C ASN A 6 46.63 -37.51 -16.09
N SER A 7 47.20 -36.44 -16.54
CA SER A 7 46.65 -35.06 -16.46
C SER A 7 45.89 -34.76 -17.75
N ASP A 8 44.58 -34.81 -17.70
CA ASP A 8 43.73 -34.30 -18.77
C ASP A 8 43.52 -32.79 -18.63
N GLY A 9 44.25 -32.05 -19.41
CA GLY A 9 44.07 -30.61 -19.63
C GLY A 9 42.85 -30.36 -20.52
N ASN A 10 41.76 -29.92 -19.93
CA ASN A 10 40.59 -29.45 -20.68
C ASN A 10 40.77 -27.98 -21.06
N SER A 11 41.47 -27.73 -22.17
CA SER A 11 41.56 -26.42 -22.80
C SER A 11 40.31 -26.14 -23.59
N LYS A 12 39.46 -25.21 -23.09
CA LYS A 12 38.32 -24.67 -23.84
C LYS A 12 38.78 -24.12 -25.20
N PRO A 13 38.09 -24.43 -26.33
CA PRO A 13 38.44 -23.87 -27.64
C PRO A 13 38.23 -22.35 -27.61
N LYS A 14 39.25 -21.59 -28.04
CA LYS A 14 39.16 -20.15 -28.29
C LYS A 14 38.10 -19.94 -29.37
N ILE A 15 37.02 -19.27 -29.04
CA ILE A 15 36.01 -18.82 -29.99
C ILE A 15 36.65 -17.69 -30.78
N VAL A 16 36.92 -17.95 -32.05
CA VAL A 16 37.44 -16.94 -33.00
C VAL A 16 36.21 -16.27 -33.62
N ASP A 17 35.88 -15.08 -33.18
CA ASP A 17 34.79 -14.29 -33.73
C ASP A 17 35.24 -13.62 -35.06
N PHE A 18 34.45 -13.79 -36.11
CA PHE A 18 34.70 -13.20 -37.41
C PHE A 18 33.86 -11.93 -37.59
N SER A 19 34.47 -10.75 -37.58
CA SER A 19 33.76 -9.46 -37.74
C SER A 19 33.87 -8.92 -39.17
N CYS A 20 32.83 -8.23 -39.63
CA CYS A 20 32.82 -7.50 -40.88
C CYS A 20 33.47 -6.13 -40.70
N GLU A 21 34.53 -5.86 -41.41
CA GLU A 21 35.29 -4.58 -41.37
C GLU A 21 34.47 -3.37 -41.88
N LEU A 22 33.43 -3.62 -42.69
CA LEU A 22 32.59 -2.56 -43.27
C LEU A 22 31.41 -2.13 -42.37
N CYS A 23 30.83 -3.06 -41.60
CA CYS A 23 29.65 -2.76 -40.80
C CYS A 23 29.73 -3.25 -39.33
N GLY A 24 30.86 -3.86 -38.89
CA GLY A 24 31.11 -4.30 -37.53
C GLY A 24 30.31 -5.55 -37.05
N LYS A 25 29.44 -6.14 -37.89
CA LYS A 25 28.69 -7.34 -37.49
C LYS A 25 29.60 -8.56 -37.29
N VAL A 26 29.39 -9.27 -36.19
CA VAL A 26 30.17 -10.42 -35.75
C VAL A 26 29.46 -11.73 -36.14
N TYR A 27 30.24 -12.70 -36.63
CA TYR A 27 29.76 -14.00 -37.07
C TYR A 27 30.55 -15.12 -36.42
N LYS A 28 29.85 -16.18 -36.00
CA LYS A 28 30.44 -17.36 -35.36
C LYS A 28 31.28 -18.21 -36.34
N TYR A 29 31.03 -18.11 -37.66
CA TYR A 29 31.70 -18.90 -38.70
C TYR A 29 32.14 -18.02 -39.86
N LYS A 30 33.30 -18.32 -40.41
CA LYS A 30 33.90 -17.63 -41.58
C LYS A 30 33.00 -17.64 -42.83
N SER A 31 32.22 -18.72 -43.03
CA SER A 31 31.24 -18.83 -44.11
C SER A 31 30.07 -17.85 -43.99
N GLY A 32 29.63 -17.53 -42.75
CA GLY A 32 28.61 -16.53 -42.49
C GLY A 32 29.09 -15.11 -42.82
N LEU A 33 30.33 -14.78 -42.44
CA LEU A 33 30.96 -13.50 -42.75
C LEU A 33 31.16 -13.34 -44.26
N SER A 34 31.63 -14.40 -44.97
CA SER A 34 31.82 -14.37 -46.44
C SER A 34 30.51 -14.12 -47.19
N ARG A 35 29.40 -14.74 -46.75
CA ARG A 35 28.07 -14.52 -47.32
C ARG A 35 27.56 -13.11 -47.08
N HIS A 36 27.76 -12.59 -45.87
CA HIS A 36 27.43 -11.23 -45.53
C HIS A 36 28.23 -10.17 -46.30
N ARG A 37 29.55 -10.38 -46.50
CA ARG A 37 30.40 -9.45 -47.25
C ARG A 37 29.92 -9.19 -48.67
N LYS A 38 29.35 -10.18 -49.37
CA LYS A 38 28.78 -10.00 -50.71
C LYS A 38 27.62 -9.00 -50.73
N GLY A 39 26.69 -9.10 -49.76
CA GLY A 39 25.55 -8.16 -49.65
C GLY A 39 25.94 -6.83 -49.03
N CYS A 40 26.92 -6.79 -48.15
CA CYS A 40 27.40 -5.57 -47.53
C CYS A 40 28.13 -4.64 -48.49
N VAL A 41 28.86 -5.19 -49.43
CA VAL A 41 29.54 -4.42 -50.50
C VAL A 41 28.52 -3.84 -51.46
N GLU A 42 27.47 -4.57 -51.79
CA GLU A 42 26.42 -4.11 -52.69
C GLU A 42 25.61 -2.93 -52.09
N THR A 43 25.36 -2.92 -50.80
CA THR A 43 24.65 -1.81 -50.13
C THR A 43 25.50 -0.52 -50.04
N ASN A 44 26.82 -0.64 -49.91
CA ASN A 44 27.70 0.54 -49.88
C ASN A 44 27.90 1.16 -51.30
N ASN A 45 27.95 0.36 -52.36
CA ASN A 45 28.01 0.87 -53.74
C ASN A 45 26.69 1.58 -54.16
N SER A 46 25.56 1.15 -53.62
CA SER A 46 24.26 1.84 -53.83
C SER A 46 24.19 3.22 -53.14
N LEU A 47 24.96 3.42 -52.06
CA LEU A 47 24.99 4.70 -51.32
C LEU A 47 25.91 5.74 -51.99
N VAL A 48 26.95 5.34 -52.72
CA VAL A 48 27.91 6.27 -53.36
C VAL A 48 27.33 6.95 -54.61
N LEU A 49 26.33 6.37 -55.26
CA LEU A 49 25.69 6.95 -56.46
C LEU A 49 24.51 7.90 -56.16
N LYS A 50 24.18 8.15 -54.88
CA LYS A 50 23.07 9.03 -54.49
C LYS A 50 23.47 10.33 -53.74
N THR A 51 24.74 10.69 -53.76
CA THR A 51 25.25 11.86 -53.00
C THR A 51 25.04 13.21 -53.69
N THR A 52 24.49 13.27 -54.87
CA THR A 52 24.15 14.55 -55.55
C THR A 52 22.67 14.95 -55.42
N SER A 53 21.79 14.05 -54.92
CA SER A 53 20.37 14.34 -54.68
C SER A 53 20.04 14.57 -53.17
N SER A 54 21.02 14.33 -52.27
CA SER A 54 20.79 14.26 -50.83
C SER A 54 20.80 15.60 -50.08
N LYS A 55 21.31 16.68 -50.68
CA LYS A 55 21.30 17.99 -50.01
C LYS A 55 19.90 18.57 -49.89
N ASN A 56 19.02 18.36 -50.85
CA ASN A 56 17.64 18.86 -50.81
C ASN A 56 16.73 17.94 -49.95
N ALA A 57 17.02 16.63 -49.86
CA ALA A 57 16.28 15.71 -49.03
C ALA A 57 16.61 15.87 -47.52
N LEU A 58 17.87 16.18 -47.17
CA LEU A 58 18.28 16.45 -45.80
C LEU A 58 17.65 17.74 -45.27
N ALA A 59 17.68 18.81 -46.07
CA ALA A 59 17.06 20.10 -45.70
C ALA A 59 15.53 19.98 -45.53
N SER A 60 14.84 19.16 -46.34
CA SER A 60 13.42 18.90 -46.22
C SER A 60 13.08 18.04 -44.99
N MET A 61 13.93 17.09 -44.61
CA MET A 61 13.77 16.31 -43.38
C MET A 61 14.04 17.12 -42.13
N GLU A 62 15.00 18.03 -42.14
CA GLU A 62 15.27 18.94 -41.02
C GLU A 62 14.13 19.94 -40.83
N SER A 63 13.57 20.51 -41.91
CA SER A 63 12.40 21.41 -41.82
C SER A 63 11.16 20.65 -41.30
N THR A 64 10.92 19.43 -41.75
CA THR A 64 9.79 18.61 -41.30
C THR A 64 9.93 18.20 -39.81
N ASN A 65 11.15 17.87 -39.38
CA ASN A 65 11.43 17.57 -37.98
C ASN A 65 11.27 18.81 -37.09
N GLN A 66 11.67 19.97 -37.57
CA GLN A 66 11.52 21.24 -36.85
C GLN A 66 10.07 21.65 -36.72
N GLU A 67 9.26 21.53 -37.78
CA GLU A 67 7.81 21.75 -37.74
C GLU A 67 7.10 20.76 -36.79
N MET A 68 7.53 19.48 -36.78
CA MET A 68 6.97 18.49 -35.87
C MET A 68 7.32 18.78 -34.42
N PHE A 69 8.55 19.21 -34.18
CA PHE A 69 9.01 19.63 -32.83
C PHE A 69 8.26 20.86 -32.34
N GLU A 70 8.03 21.88 -33.17
CA GLU A 70 7.23 23.05 -32.85
C GLU A 70 5.77 22.70 -32.57
N LYS A 71 5.16 21.82 -33.38
CA LYS A 71 3.80 21.30 -33.13
C LYS A 71 3.70 20.56 -31.80
N LEU A 72 4.68 19.71 -31.51
CA LEU A 72 4.72 18.96 -30.25
C LEU A 72 4.85 19.91 -29.04
N THR A 73 5.76 20.88 -29.15
CA THR A 73 5.96 21.90 -28.10
C THR A 73 4.71 22.74 -27.87
N ASN A 74 4.03 23.16 -28.94
CA ASN A 74 2.78 23.88 -28.86
C ASN A 74 1.65 23.04 -28.24
N THR A 75 1.58 21.74 -28.57
CA THR A 75 0.61 20.82 -27.97
C THR A 75 0.84 20.64 -26.48
N ILE A 76 2.11 20.46 -26.07
CA ILE A 76 2.48 20.35 -24.64
C ILE A 76 2.11 21.63 -23.89
N LYS A 77 2.36 22.80 -24.49
CA LYS A 77 1.98 24.09 -23.90
C LYS A 77 0.46 24.22 -23.76
N GLN A 78 -0.31 23.87 -24.80
CA GLN A 78 -1.77 23.88 -24.75
C GLN A 78 -2.32 22.92 -23.68
N GLN A 79 -1.71 21.73 -23.53
CA GLN A 79 -2.09 20.78 -22.47
C GLN A 79 -1.77 21.34 -21.09
N GLY A 80 -0.63 22.02 -20.93
CA GLY A 80 -0.27 22.71 -19.68
C GLY A 80 -1.29 23.80 -19.31
N ASP A 81 -1.64 24.66 -20.26
CA ASP A 81 -2.64 25.72 -20.07
C ASP A 81 -4.04 25.15 -19.73
N LEU A 82 -4.39 23.98 -20.32
CA LEU A 82 -5.64 23.31 -20.02
C LEU A 82 -5.66 22.70 -18.61
N ILE A 83 -4.54 22.09 -18.19
CA ILE A 83 -4.38 21.54 -16.83
C ILE A 83 -4.47 22.67 -15.81
N GLU A 84 -3.82 23.82 -16.04
CA GLU A 84 -3.89 24.98 -15.16
C GLU A 84 -5.32 25.50 -15.04
N LYS A 85 -6.04 25.65 -16.15
CA LYS A 85 -7.47 26.02 -16.15
C LYS A 85 -8.35 25.02 -15.41
N LEU A 86 -8.08 23.71 -15.52
CA LEU A 86 -8.80 22.67 -14.79
C LEU A 86 -8.54 22.76 -13.28
N ILE A 87 -7.30 23.03 -12.88
CA ILE A 87 -6.93 23.24 -11.48
C ILE A 87 -7.63 24.47 -10.91
N ASP A 88 -7.65 25.58 -11.64
CA ASP A 88 -8.32 26.80 -11.20
C ASP A 88 -9.85 26.64 -11.18
N HIS A 89 -10.41 25.92 -12.13
CA HIS A 89 -11.83 25.57 -12.12
C HIS A 89 -12.19 24.65 -10.94
N GLN A 90 -11.32 23.71 -10.58
CA GLN A 90 -11.48 22.92 -9.35
C GLN A 90 -11.44 23.81 -8.10
N LYS A 91 -10.53 24.76 -8.01
CA LYS A 91 -10.47 25.72 -6.88
C LYS A 91 -11.73 26.57 -6.76
N GLU A 92 -12.36 26.93 -7.88
CA GLU A 92 -13.63 27.67 -7.88
C GLU A 92 -14.85 26.81 -7.55
N ILE A 93 -14.87 25.53 -7.94
CA ILE A 93 -16.00 24.63 -7.71
C ILE A 93 -16.00 24.12 -6.26
N ILE A 94 -14.83 23.87 -5.68
CA ILE A 94 -14.70 23.36 -4.32
C ILE A 94 -15.51 24.17 -3.29
N PRO A 95 -15.50 25.51 -3.30
CA PRO A 95 -16.34 26.30 -2.39
C PRO A 95 -17.84 26.27 -2.72
N LYS A 96 -18.21 25.97 -3.98
CA LYS A 96 -19.61 26.02 -4.47
C LYS A 96 -20.36 24.69 -4.36
N ILE A 97 -19.64 23.58 -4.12
CA ILE A 97 -20.26 22.28 -3.88
C ILE A 97 -20.81 22.28 -2.45
N GLY A 98 -22.12 22.46 -2.35
CA GLY A 98 -22.85 22.74 -1.14
C GLY A 98 -22.56 21.83 0.07
N ASN A 99 -22.99 22.29 1.22
CA ASN A 99 -22.66 21.86 2.60
C ASN A 99 -22.53 20.36 2.93
N ASN A 100 -23.04 19.46 2.12
CA ASN A 100 -22.89 18.02 2.35
C ASN A 100 -21.56 17.42 1.84
N ASN A 101 -20.90 18.06 0.86
CA ASN A 101 -19.61 17.63 0.35
C ASN A 101 -18.42 18.25 1.11
N ASN A 102 -18.60 19.39 1.76
CA ASN A 102 -17.55 20.04 2.55
C ASN A 102 -16.98 19.14 3.66
N ASN A 103 -17.82 18.26 4.24
CA ASN A 103 -17.35 17.32 5.26
C ASN A 103 -16.48 16.19 4.66
N LYS A 104 -16.76 15.73 3.43
CA LYS A 104 -15.96 14.68 2.80
C LYS A 104 -14.60 15.19 2.33
N ILE A 105 -14.57 16.37 1.74
CA ILE A 105 -13.34 17.01 1.29
C ILE A 105 -12.45 17.35 2.48
N SER A 106 -13.02 17.93 3.53
CA SER A 106 -12.26 18.23 4.74
C SER A 106 -11.72 16.99 5.43
N ILE A 107 -12.45 15.87 5.41
CA ILE A 107 -11.95 14.63 6.01
C ILE A 107 -10.80 14.03 5.23
N ASN A 108 -10.89 13.99 3.90
CA ASN A 108 -9.81 13.47 3.07
C ASN A 108 -8.54 14.32 3.16
N VAL A 109 -8.69 15.64 3.22
CA VAL A 109 -7.57 16.57 3.43
C VAL A 109 -6.95 16.32 4.80
N PHE A 110 -7.74 16.26 5.87
CA PHE A 110 -7.26 15.97 7.21
C PHE A 110 -6.47 14.66 7.27
N LEU A 111 -7.00 13.58 6.71
CA LEU A 111 -6.36 12.28 6.72
C LEU A 111 -5.05 12.25 5.91
N ASN A 112 -5.05 12.85 4.72
CA ASN A 112 -3.88 12.80 3.82
C ASN A 112 -2.78 13.80 4.20
N GLU A 113 -3.12 14.92 4.82
CA GLU A 113 -2.14 15.94 5.18
C GLU A 113 -1.69 15.83 6.65
N HIS A 114 -2.64 15.73 7.58
CA HIS A 114 -2.33 15.71 9.02
C HIS A 114 -2.06 14.30 9.55
N CYS A 115 -2.72 13.26 9.00
CA CYS A 115 -2.54 11.87 9.41
C CYS A 115 -1.67 11.08 8.41
N LYS A 116 -0.82 11.76 7.65
CA LYS A 116 0.06 11.12 6.65
C LYS A 116 0.97 10.06 7.27
N ASN A 117 1.46 10.31 8.47
CA ASN A 117 2.39 9.42 9.18
C ASN A 117 1.69 8.45 10.15
N ALA A 118 0.36 8.33 10.09
CA ALA A 118 -0.35 7.33 10.87
C ALA A 118 0.15 5.92 10.53
N MET A 119 0.13 5.00 11.50
CA MET A 119 0.48 3.60 11.24
C MET A 119 -0.62 2.90 10.42
N ASN A 120 -0.32 1.75 9.84
CA ASN A 120 -1.34 0.92 9.22
C ASN A 120 -2.20 0.22 10.29
N LEU A 121 -3.44 -0.11 9.97
CA LEU A 121 -4.35 -0.78 10.89
C LEU A 121 -3.83 -2.17 11.29
N THR A 122 -3.25 -2.89 10.35
CA THR A 122 -2.60 -4.19 10.61
C THR A 122 -1.48 -4.06 11.62
N ASP A 123 -0.57 -3.08 11.45
CA ASP A 123 0.53 -2.83 12.39
C ASP A 123 0.03 -2.47 13.79
N PHE A 124 -1.04 -1.68 13.86
CA PHE A 124 -1.70 -1.35 15.13
C PHE A 124 -2.21 -2.60 15.83
N VAL A 125 -2.94 -3.46 15.11
CA VAL A 125 -3.49 -4.70 15.66
C VAL A 125 -2.37 -5.62 16.17
N GLU A 126 -1.28 -5.75 15.44
CA GLU A 126 -0.12 -6.54 15.87
C GLU A 126 0.48 -6.04 17.18
N ASN A 127 0.53 -4.73 17.37
CA ASN A 127 1.11 -4.08 18.55
C ASN A 127 0.14 -3.96 19.75
N ILE A 128 -1.13 -4.29 19.59
CA ILE A 128 -2.10 -4.26 20.70
C ILE A 128 -1.65 -5.16 21.86
N LYS A 129 -1.57 -4.56 23.04
CA LYS A 129 -1.28 -5.23 24.29
C LYS A 129 -2.57 -5.49 25.05
N VAL A 130 -2.79 -6.74 25.41
CA VAL A 130 -3.87 -7.17 26.29
C VAL A 130 -3.27 -7.44 27.67
N SER A 131 -3.93 -6.97 28.71
CA SER A 131 -3.50 -7.20 30.10
C SER A 131 -4.47 -8.12 30.85
N LEU A 132 -4.08 -8.59 32.04
CA LEU A 132 -4.96 -9.40 32.88
C LEU A 132 -6.16 -8.57 33.40
N GLU A 133 -5.99 -7.26 33.59
CA GLU A 133 -7.07 -6.33 33.94
C GLU A 133 -8.10 -6.25 32.81
N ASP A 134 -7.68 -6.34 31.55
CA ASP A 134 -8.59 -6.34 30.39
C ASP A 134 -9.46 -7.61 30.38
N LEU A 135 -8.89 -8.78 30.76
CA LEU A 135 -9.67 -10.02 30.95
C LEU A 135 -10.71 -9.87 32.07
N GLU A 136 -10.29 -9.29 33.19
CA GLU A 136 -11.18 -9.07 34.32
C GLU A 136 -12.28 -8.06 34.01
N TYR A 137 -11.95 -6.98 33.32
CA TYR A 137 -12.91 -6.00 32.84
C TYR A 137 -13.95 -6.63 31.90
N THR A 138 -13.51 -7.46 30.97
CA THR A 138 -14.42 -8.19 30.06
C THR A 138 -15.32 -9.15 30.81
N ASN A 139 -14.79 -9.86 31.82
CA ASN A 139 -15.59 -10.74 32.65
C ASN A 139 -16.69 -10.01 33.41
N GLN A 140 -16.44 -8.78 33.88
CA GLN A 140 -17.38 -7.98 34.64
C GLN A 140 -18.40 -7.24 33.77
N HIS A 141 -18.00 -6.77 32.58
CA HIS A 141 -18.77 -5.84 31.75
C HIS A 141 -19.29 -6.46 30.44
N GLY A 142 -18.88 -7.68 30.15
CA GLY A 142 -19.24 -8.43 28.95
C GLY A 142 -18.37 -8.09 27.73
N TYR A 143 -18.51 -8.94 26.72
CA TYR A 143 -17.66 -8.97 25.52
C TYR A 143 -17.52 -7.62 24.81
N ALA A 144 -18.64 -6.99 24.44
CA ALA A 144 -18.60 -5.76 23.65
C ALA A 144 -17.86 -4.62 24.37
N LYS A 145 -18.08 -4.46 25.67
CA LYS A 145 -17.37 -3.44 26.45
C LYS A 145 -15.89 -3.79 26.61
N GLY A 146 -15.58 -5.08 26.82
CA GLY A 146 -14.21 -5.56 26.93
C GLY A 146 -13.39 -5.26 25.69
N ILE A 147 -13.87 -5.69 24.54
CA ILE A 147 -13.16 -5.48 23.25
C ILE A 147 -13.06 -3.99 22.92
N SER A 148 -14.14 -3.23 23.11
CA SER A 148 -14.12 -1.77 22.89
C SER A 148 -13.11 -1.07 23.80
N ASN A 149 -12.98 -1.49 25.05
CA ASN A 149 -12.02 -0.94 26.01
C ASN A 149 -10.58 -1.20 25.56
N ILE A 150 -10.25 -2.45 25.18
CA ILE A 150 -8.92 -2.81 24.68
C ILE A 150 -8.57 -1.98 23.45
N PHE A 151 -9.50 -1.90 22.50
CA PHE A 151 -9.30 -1.13 21.27
C PHE A 151 -9.04 0.36 21.59
N THR A 152 -9.93 0.97 22.35
CA THR A 152 -9.89 2.40 22.67
C THR A 152 -8.66 2.78 23.50
N LYS A 153 -8.32 1.99 24.51
CA LYS A 153 -7.15 2.19 25.37
C LYS A 153 -5.87 2.27 24.53
N ASN A 154 -5.65 1.30 23.64
CA ASN A 154 -4.45 1.30 22.79
C ASN A 154 -4.45 2.46 21.77
N LEU A 155 -5.61 2.94 21.31
CA LEU A 155 -5.71 4.13 20.46
C LEU A 155 -5.49 5.44 21.22
N THR A 156 -5.96 5.53 22.47
CA THR A 156 -5.82 6.77 23.25
C THR A 156 -4.39 7.04 23.70
N ASP A 157 -3.56 5.99 23.77
CA ASP A 157 -2.13 6.11 24.03
C ASP A 157 -1.36 6.72 22.84
N MET A 158 -2.02 6.87 21.68
CA MET A 158 -1.44 7.43 20.47
C MET A 158 -1.92 8.86 20.22
N ALA A 159 -1.07 9.70 19.63
CA ALA A 159 -1.51 10.99 19.13
C ALA A 159 -2.60 10.79 18.06
N VAL A 160 -3.57 11.71 18.01
CA VAL A 160 -4.73 11.58 17.10
C VAL A 160 -4.29 11.41 15.64
N THR A 161 -3.24 12.13 15.24
CA THR A 161 -2.69 12.09 13.87
C THR A 161 -1.93 10.81 13.52
N GLU A 162 -1.59 10.00 14.53
CA GLU A 162 -0.87 8.73 14.36
C GLU A 162 -1.80 7.51 14.35
N ARG A 163 -3.07 7.70 14.73
CA ARG A 163 -4.07 6.63 14.81
C ARG A 163 -4.40 6.09 13.43
N PRO A 164 -4.45 4.76 13.26
CA PRO A 164 -4.73 4.12 11.96
C PRO A 164 -6.20 4.15 11.54
N ILE A 165 -7.09 4.63 12.41
CA ILE A 165 -8.53 4.61 12.19
C ILE A 165 -9.18 5.88 12.73
N HIS A 166 -10.12 6.42 11.95
CA HIS A 166 -10.94 7.57 12.32
C HIS A 166 -12.41 7.36 11.94
N CYS A 167 -13.31 7.96 12.74
CA CYS A 167 -14.74 7.96 12.46
C CYS A 167 -15.20 9.35 12.02
N SER A 168 -15.81 9.43 10.84
CA SER A 168 -16.37 10.69 10.31
C SER A 168 -17.82 10.91 10.68
N ASP A 169 -18.60 9.85 10.88
CA ASP A 169 -20.00 9.91 11.26
C ASP A 169 -20.36 8.77 12.22
N LYS A 170 -20.52 9.13 13.51
CA LYS A 170 -20.90 8.18 14.56
C LYS A 170 -22.26 7.52 14.33
N LYS A 171 -23.23 8.26 13.74
CA LYS A 171 -24.58 7.74 13.51
C LYS A 171 -24.60 6.69 12.40
N ARG A 172 -23.78 6.93 11.35
CA ARG A 172 -23.67 6.04 10.20
C ARG A 172 -22.50 5.06 10.30
N LEU A 173 -21.72 5.14 11.38
CA LEU A 173 -20.51 4.36 11.63
C LEU A 173 -19.54 4.42 10.43
N GLN A 174 -19.31 5.64 9.90
CA GLN A 174 -18.40 5.80 8.76
C GLN A 174 -16.95 5.85 9.24
N PHE A 175 -16.24 4.75 9.03
CA PHE A 175 -14.83 4.63 9.37
C PHE A 175 -13.94 4.87 8.16
N TYR A 176 -12.78 5.46 8.43
CA TYR A 176 -11.65 5.56 7.53
C TYR A 176 -10.48 4.86 8.20
N ILE A 177 -9.82 4.01 7.46
CA ILE A 177 -8.67 3.22 7.92
C ILE A 177 -7.46 3.52 7.07
N LYS A 178 -6.27 3.43 7.66
CA LYS A 178 -5.01 3.44 6.94
C LYS A 178 -4.52 2.02 6.78
N GLU A 179 -4.30 1.62 5.53
CA GLU A 179 -3.79 0.30 5.16
C GLU A 179 -2.91 0.43 3.92
N SER A 180 -1.76 -0.25 3.91
CA SER A 180 -0.76 -0.12 2.85
C SER A 180 -0.37 1.35 2.57
N ASP A 181 -0.22 2.15 3.63
CA ASP A 181 0.10 3.58 3.62
C ASP A 181 -0.94 4.49 2.93
N GLU A 182 -2.15 3.98 2.65
CA GLU A 182 -3.24 4.72 2.06
C GLU A 182 -4.46 4.80 2.98
N TRP A 183 -5.12 5.97 3.01
CA TRP A 183 -6.39 6.14 3.69
C TRP A 183 -7.55 5.68 2.82
N LYS A 184 -8.36 4.74 3.33
CA LYS A 184 -9.53 4.19 2.64
C LYS A 184 -10.75 4.22 3.52
N LYS A 185 -11.91 4.47 2.93
CA LYS A 185 -13.18 4.34 3.63
C LYS A 185 -13.55 2.87 3.74
N ASP A 186 -13.80 2.39 4.96
CA ASP A 186 -14.26 1.02 5.22
C ASP A 186 -15.78 0.92 5.04
N GLU A 187 -16.21 0.83 3.77
CA GLU A 187 -17.64 0.93 3.41
C GLU A 187 -18.48 -0.22 3.95
N LYS A 188 -17.91 -1.43 3.97
CA LYS A 188 -18.58 -2.66 4.42
C LYS A 188 -18.22 -3.04 5.85
N HIS A 189 -17.36 -2.27 6.50
CA HIS A 189 -16.80 -2.56 7.82
C HIS A 189 -15.97 -3.85 7.91
N GLU A 190 -15.49 -4.36 6.77
CA GLU A 190 -14.73 -5.62 6.72
C GLU A 190 -13.42 -5.51 7.54
N ASN A 191 -12.70 -4.40 7.40
CA ASN A 191 -11.42 -4.24 8.08
C ASN A 191 -11.57 -4.03 9.59
N ILE A 192 -12.58 -3.28 10.01
CA ILE A 192 -12.85 -3.10 11.45
C ILE A 192 -13.38 -4.39 12.07
N ASP A 193 -14.16 -5.20 11.35
CA ASP A 193 -14.62 -6.50 11.84
C ASP A 193 -13.44 -7.48 11.99
N ILE A 194 -12.53 -7.56 11.02
CA ILE A 194 -11.28 -8.33 11.15
C ILE A 194 -10.47 -7.87 12.37
N THR A 195 -10.38 -6.55 12.57
CA THR A 195 -9.67 -5.98 13.73
C THR A 195 -10.30 -6.41 15.06
N ILE A 196 -11.62 -6.38 15.16
CA ILE A 196 -12.36 -6.84 16.34
C ILE A 196 -12.06 -8.32 16.61
N ASP A 197 -12.09 -9.16 15.59
CA ASP A 197 -11.81 -10.60 15.70
C ASP A 197 -10.37 -10.87 16.15
N GLU A 198 -9.40 -10.14 15.60
CA GLU A 198 -7.99 -10.28 16.01
C GLU A 198 -7.77 -9.87 17.47
N ILE A 199 -8.39 -8.77 17.93
CA ILE A 199 -8.32 -8.35 19.33
C ILE A 199 -8.96 -9.40 20.23
N SER A 200 -10.10 -9.97 19.83
CA SER A 200 -10.79 -11.02 20.55
C SER A 200 -9.93 -12.27 20.69
N ARG A 201 -9.25 -12.68 19.62
CA ARG A 201 -8.30 -13.80 19.66
C ARG A 201 -7.15 -13.53 20.59
N LYS A 202 -6.54 -12.33 20.54
CA LYS A 202 -5.46 -11.95 21.46
C LYS A 202 -5.92 -12.01 22.90
N GLN A 203 -7.11 -11.49 23.20
CA GLN A 203 -7.69 -11.54 24.54
C GLN A 203 -7.93 -12.99 24.98
N PHE A 204 -8.50 -13.82 24.14
CA PHE A 204 -8.76 -15.22 24.44
C PHE A 204 -7.47 -16.01 24.72
N PHE A 205 -6.44 -15.82 23.91
CA PHE A 205 -5.16 -16.48 24.16
C PHE A 205 -4.43 -15.96 25.40
N HIS A 206 -4.72 -14.72 25.83
CA HIS A 206 -4.11 -14.15 27.03
C HIS A 206 -4.60 -14.80 28.32
N ILE A 207 -5.71 -15.57 28.29
CA ILE A 207 -6.20 -16.33 29.45
C ILE A 207 -5.15 -17.31 29.98
N LYS A 208 -4.28 -17.83 29.10
CA LYS A 208 -3.18 -18.70 29.50
C LYS A 208 -2.22 -18.03 30.49
N GLU A 209 -2.05 -16.72 30.40
CA GLU A 209 -1.24 -15.99 31.35
C GLU A 209 -1.90 -15.90 32.73
N TRP A 210 -3.23 -15.73 32.75
CA TRP A 210 -4.00 -15.81 33.99
C TRP A 210 -3.93 -17.21 34.62
N GLU A 211 -4.00 -18.27 33.81
CA GLU A 211 -3.87 -19.66 34.27
C GLU A 211 -2.50 -19.93 34.92
N LYS A 212 -1.42 -19.42 34.34
CA LYS A 212 -0.07 -19.53 34.92
C LYS A 212 0.05 -18.86 36.29
N GLN A 213 -0.60 -17.71 36.46
CA GLN A 213 -0.61 -16.98 37.75
C GLN A 213 -1.58 -17.59 38.76
N ASN A 214 -2.47 -18.47 38.33
CA ASN A 214 -3.47 -19.14 39.17
C ASN A 214 -3.46 -20.65 38.97
N PRO A 215 -2.36 -21.35 39.24
CA PRO A 215 -2.21 -22.78 38.89
C PRO A 215 -3.21 -23.70 39.59
N ASP A 216 -3.82 -23.21 40.68
CA ASP A 216 -4.85 -23.94 41.49
C ASP A 216 -6.29 -23.67 40.99
N TYR A 217 -6.48 -22.98 39.84
CA TYR A 217 -7.81 -22.56 39.38
C TYR A 217 -8.80 -23.69 39.14
N LEU A 218 -8.33 -24.92 38.84
CA LEU A 218 -9.19 -26.09 38.67
C LEU A 218 -9.69 -26.66 40.01
N THR A 219 -8.92 -26.51 41.08
CA THR A 219 -9.21 -27.07 42.42
C THR A 219 -9.86 -26.06 43.34
N ASN A 220 -9.66 -24.79 43.10
CA ASN A 220 -10.24 -23.67 43.87
C ASN A 220 -11.56 -23.23 43.24
N ASP A 221 -12.67 -23.41 43.93
CA ASP A 221 -14.02 -23.10 43.41
C ASP A 221 -14.22 -21.63 42.99
N LEU A 222 -13.64 -20.69 43.70
CA LEU A 222 -13.75 -19.26 43.37
C LEU A 222 -12.97 -18.93 42.10
N LYS A 223 -11.75 -19.44 41.96
CA LYS A 223 -10.92 -19.25 40.80
C LYS A 223 -11.50 -19.98 39.57
N ARG A 224 -12.06 -21.15 39.78
CA ARG A 224 -12.74 -21.92 38.72
C ARG A 224 -13.95 -21.18 38.16
N LYS A 225 -14.78 -20.60 39.04
CA LYS A 225 -15.92 -19.77 38.64
C LYS A 225 -15.46 -18.54 37.87
N LYS A 226 -14.39 -17.87 38.34
CA LYS A 226 -13.82 -16.67 37.66
C LYS A 226 -13.30 -17.06 36.26
N TRP A 227 -12.51 -18.12 36.16
CA TRP A 227 -12.00 -18.66 34.90
C TRP A 227 -13.13 -18.99 33.92
N HIS A 228 -14.15 -19.72 34.37
CA HIS A 228 -15.30 -20.07 33.55
C HIS A 228 -16.04 -18.82 33.06
N GLY A 229 -16.26 -17.82 33.93
CA GLY A 229 -16.86 -16.55 33.55
C GLY A 229 -16.05 -15.82 32.46
N MET A 230 -14.73 -15.77 32.61
CA MET A 230 -13.85 -15.16 31.61
C MET A 230 -13.96 -15.88 30.25
N VAL A 231 -13.86 -17.23 30.22
CA VAL A 231 -13.97 -18.02 28.97
C VAL A 231 -15.33 -17.81 28.31
N CYS A 232 -16.41 -17.89 29.08
CA CYS A 232 -17.76 -17.69 28.53
C CYS A 232 -17.95 -16.28 27.97
N ASN A 233 -17.52 -15.25 28.70
CA ASN A 233 -17.68 -13.86 28.25
C ASN A 233 -16.77 -13.46 27.08
N MET A 234 -15.65 -14.14 26.86
CA MET A 234 -14.75 -13.90 25.73
C MET A 234 -15.11 -14.73 24.51
N GLY A 235 -15.70 -15.93 24.66
CA GLY A 235 -15.90 -16.87 23.56
C GLY A 235 -17.32 -16.96 23.01
N ALA A 236 -18.33 -16.61 23.80
CA ALA A 236 -19.73 -16.89 23.47
C ALA A 236 -20.34 -15.98 22.38
N THR A 237 -19.64 -14.94 21.92
CA THR A 237 -20.25 -13.88 21.11
C THR A 237 -19.35 -13.37 19.98
N ILE A 238 -18.28 -14.10 19.65
CA ILE A 238 -17.27 -13.67 18.65
C ILE A 238 -17.93 -13.37 17.27
N ASP A 239 -18.90 -14.17 16.87
CA ASP A 239 -19.57 -14.04 15.57
C ASP A 239 -20.97 -13.37 15.64
N ASP A 240 -21.32 -12.70 16.75
CA ASP A 240 -22.61 -12.03 16.88
C ASP A 240 -22.59 -10.62 16.23
N PRO A 241 -23.33 -10.40 15.11
CA PRO A 241 -23.37 -9.10 14.43
C PRO A 241 -23.89 -7.96 15.32
N ALA A 242 -24.74 -8.25 16.31
CA ALA A 242 -25.25 -7.26 17.25
C ALA A 242 -24.15 -6.77 18.19
N GLN A 243 -23.29 -7.68 18.65
CA GLN A 243 -22.13 -7.34 19.48
C GLN A 243 -21.11 -6.51 18.67
N ASN A 244 -20.79 -6.93 17.44
CA ASN A 244 -19.87 -6.18 16.57
C ASN A 244 -20.40 -4.78 16.26
N LYS A 245 -21.70 -4.62 16.04
CA LYS A 245 -22.31 -3.29 15.89
C LYS A 245 -22.18 -2.45 17.16
N ASN A 246 -22.37 -3.05 18.32
CA ASN A 246 -22.24 -2.35 19.61
C ASN A 246 -20.78 -1.93 19.86
N ILE A 247 -19.81 -2.81 19.57
CA ILE A 247 -18.38 -2.49 19.64
C ILE A 247 -18.05 -1.31 18.73
N LYS A 248 -18.44 -1.36 17.43
CA LYS A 248 -18.22 -0.28 16.46
C LYS A 248 -18.80 1.06 16.96
N LYS A 249 -19.99 1.04 17.60
CA LYS A 249 -20.59 2.24 18.16
C LYS A 249 -19.73 2.82 19.30
N GLN A 250 -19.32 1.99 20.25
CA GLN A 250 -18.48 2.43 21.38
C GLN A 250 -17.12 2.96 20.91
N ILE A 251 -16.47 2.29 19.96
CA ILE A 251 -15.20 2.75 19.36
C ILE A 251 -15.41 4.12 18.68
N SER A 252 -16.50 4.29 17.90
CA SER A 252 -16.78 5.52 17.17
C SER A 252 -16.89 6.76 18.06
N GLU A 253 -17.29 6.59 19.32
CA GLU A 253 -17.40 7.68 20.29
C GLU A 253 -16.04 8.28 20.65
N ASN A 254 -14.97 7.47 20.61
CA ASN A 254 -13.62 7.86 21.02
C ASN A 254 -12.70 8.29 19.88
N ILE A 255 -13.08 8.01 18.61
CA ILE A 255 -12.23 8.26 17.44
C ILE A 255 -12.86 9.23 16.42
N THR A 256 -13.82 10.03 16.85
CA THR A 256 -14.48 11.02 15.97
C THR A 256 -13.59 12.22 15.69
N VAL A 257 -13.40 12.51 14.39
CA VAL A 257 -12.59 13.66 13.95
C VAL A 257 -13.39 14.93 13.63
N LYS A 258 -14.71 14.91 13.71
CA LYS A 258 -15.57 16.08 13.37
C LYS A 258 -15.23 17.34 14.13
N GLU A 259 -14.86 17.23 15.39
CA GLU A 259 -14.53 18.38 16.24
C GLU A 259 -13.15 18.92 15.93
N LEU A 260 -12.20 18.03 15.62
CA LEU A 260 -10.83 18.42 15.23
C LEU A 260 -10.82 19.20 13.91
N ILE A 261 -11.56 18.72 12.91
CA ILE A 261 -11.68 19.39 11.59
C ILE A 261 -12.35 20.77 11.70
N LYS A 262 -13.24 20.98 12.68
CA LYS A 262 -13.88 22.29 12.92
C LYS A 262 -12.92 23.31 13.56
N ASN A 263 -12.06 22.84 14.45
CA ASN A 263 -11.12 23.72 15.17
C ASN A 263 -9.97 24.21 14.30
N GLU A 264 -9.62 23.50 13.26
CA GLU A 264 -8.60 23.91 12.27
C GLU A 264 -9.10 24.98 11.28
N LYS A 265 -10.41 25.28 11.26
CA LYS A 265 -11.02 26.32 10.40
C LYS A 265 -11.16 27.68 11.08
N ASN A 266 -10.82 27.81 12.34
CA ASN A 266 -10.80 29.04 13.12
C ASN A 266 -9.37 29.50 13.39
#